data_5161070d29905a2972188e245338fc0f
#
_entry.id   5161070d29905a2972188e245338fc0f
#
_cell.length_a   1.000
_cell.length_b   1.000
_cell.length_c   1.000
_cell.angle_alpha   90.00
_cell.angle_beta   90.00
_cell.angle_gamma   90.00
#
_symmetry.space_group_name_H-M   'P 1'
#
loop_
_entity.id
_entity.type
_entity.pdbx_description
1 polymer ?
#
loop_
_entity_poly.entity_id
_entity_poly.type
_entity_poly.pdbx_seq_one_letter_code
_entity_poly.pdbx_strand_id
1 'polypeptide(L)'
;MKVYIDSDGVLADFEGWVRKYDPELLHPVYKTAIKHILEAFRKSEVIDKGLIEFIKNNKDAYVLTAVPSIEHIDPYNDTDYSSEALQNIFIHNKKSWFESVGIPLEQVIIVTHREDKVKYSNPGALLIDDYEKNCEEWRKHGGTAVHYTREK
;
A
#
# COMPACT_ATOMS: atom_id res chain seq x y z
N MET A 1 -1.15 22.31 -0.16
CA MET A 1 -1.95 21.06 -0.07
C MET A 1 -1.02 19.86 -0.06
N LYS A 2 -1.23 18.94 0.87
CA LYS A 2 -0.50 17.69 0.87
C LYS A 2 -1.29 16.63 0.12
N VAL A 3 -0.58 15.81 -0.67
CA VAL A 3 -1.18 14.73 -1.45
C VAL A 3 -0.64 13.41 -0.93
N TYR A 4 -1.54 12.50 -0.59
CA TYR A 4 -1.22 11.16 -0.10
C TYR A 4 -1.71 10.13 -1.11
N ILE A 5 -0.83 9.24 -1.53
CA ILE A 5 -1.09 8.30 -2.61
C ILE A 5 -0.84 6.88 -2.11
N ASP A 6 -1.85 6.03 -2.23
CA ASP A 6 -1.74 4.61 -1.89
C ASP A 6 -0.77 3.91 -2.84
N SER A 7 -0.20 2.80 -2.39
CA SER A 7 0.73 2.01 -3.19
C SER A 7 0.04 0.85 -3.90
N ASP A 8 -0.48 -0.12 -3.14
CA ASP A 8 -1.03 -1.33 -3.74
C ASP A 8 -2.33 -1.02 -4.50
N GLY A 9 -2.35 -1.34 -5.79
CA GLY A 9 -3.50 -1.03 -6.63
C GLY A 9 -3.48 0.37 -7.26
N VAL A 10 -2.50 1.21 -6.94
CA VAL A 10 -2.32 2.55 -7.49
C VAL A 10 -0.96 2.71 -8.15
N LEU A 11 0.11 2.51 -7.39
CA LEU A 11 1.48 2.59 -7.89
C LEU A 11 2.01 1.20 -8.29
N ALA A 12 1.73 0.20 -7.47
CA ALA A 12 2.25 -1.16 -7.58
C ALA A 12 1.13 -2.16 -7.81
N ASP A 13 1.33 -3.09 -8.75
CA ASP A 13 0.36 -4.13 -9.08
C ASP A 13 0.53 -5.34 -8.15
N PHE A 14 0.24 -5.14 -6.88
CA PHE A 14 0.30 -6.18 -5.85
C PHE A 14 -0.64 -7.35 -6.19
N GLU A 15 -1.88 -7.04 -6.53
CA GLU A 15 -2.88 -8.06 -6.87
C GLU A 15 -2.45 -8.88 -8.09
N GLY A 16 -1.88 -8.25 -9.11
CA GLY A 16 -1.39 -8.94 -10.29
C GLY A 16 -0.27 -9.93 -9.97
N TRP A 17 0.61 -9.59 -9.04
CA TRP A 17 1.63 -10.53 -8.58
C TRP A 17 1.02 -11.72 -7.84
N VAL A 18 0.09 -11.46 -6.89
CA VAL A 18 -0.53 -12.51 -6.07
C VAL A 18 -1.35 -13.46 -6.95
N ARG A 19 -2.03 -12.98 -7.98
CA ARG A 19 -2.82 -13.81 -8.89
C ARG A 19 -2.00 -14.84 -9.67
N LYS A 20 -0.71 -14.69 -9.77
CA LYS A 20 0.16 -15.72 -10.38
C LYS A 20 0.13 -17.01 -9.56
N TYR A 21 -0.15 -16.92 -8.28
CA TYR A 21 -0.15 -18.04 -7.33
C TYR A 21 -1.54 -18.38 -6.84
N ASP A 22 -2.47 -17.41 -6.90
CA ASP A 22 -3.86 -17.56 -6.56
C ASP A 22 -4.70 -16.87 -7.66
N PRO A 23 -4.92 -17.55 -8.81
CA PRO A 23 -5.57 -16.94 -9.96
C PRO A 23 -6.99 -16.45 -9.71
N GLU A 24 -7.70 -17.06 -8.77
CA GLU A 24 -9.08 -16.71 -8.49
C GLU A 24 -9.19 -15.51 -7.53
N LEU A 25 -8.25 -15.36 -6.61
CA LEU A 25 -8.19 -14.31 -5.61
C LEU A 25 -9.60 -13.87 -5.12
N LEU A 26 -10.38 -14.84 -4.68
CA LEU A 26 -11.74 -14.61 -4.20
C LEU A 26 -11.78 -14.08 -2.76
N HIS A 27 -10.65 -14.09 -2.09
CA HIS A 27 -10.53 -13.81 -0.66
C HIS A 27 -9.42 -12.80 -0.40
N PRO A 28 -9.36 -12.24 0.82
CA PRO A 28 -8.23 -11.40 1.21
C PRO A 28 -6.90 -12.08 0.92
N VAL A 29 -5.93 -11.29 0.47
CA VAL A 29 -4.62 -11.78 0.05
C VAL A 29 -3.89 -12.61 1.11
N TYR A 30 -4.27 -12.48 2.37
CA TYR A 30 -3.71 -13.24 3.48
C TYR A 30 -3.95 -14.75 3.38
N LYS A 31 -4.88 -15.20 2.54
CA LYS A 31 -5.08 -16.63 2.29
C LYS A 31 -4.07 -17.19 1.31
N THR A 32 -3.37 -16.33 0.60
CA THR A 32 -2.21 -16.72 -0.21
C THR A 32 -1.01 -16.96 0.71
N ALA A 33 -0.15 -17.91 0.37
CA ALA A 33 1.02 -18.21 1.20
C ALA A 33 1.85 -16.95 1.46
N ILE A 34 2.28 -16.77 2.70
CA ILE A 34 3.04 -15.60 3.15
C ILE A 34 4.25 -15.31 2.24
N LYS A 35 4.95 -16.34 1.79
CA LYS A 35 6.10 -16.16 0.89
C LYS A 35 5.77 -15.41 -0.40
N HIS A 36 4.57 -15.61 -0.95
CA HIS A 36 4.15 -14.91 -2.17
C HIS A 36 3.79 -13.46 -1.89
N ILE A 37 3.24 -13.19 -0.70
CA ILE A 37 2.96 -11.82 -0.26
C ILE A 37 4.26 -11.05 -0.04
N LEU A 38 5.25 -11.68 0.58
CA LEU A 38 6.57 -11.08 0.79
C LEU A 38 7.19 -10.65 -0.55
N GLU A 39 7.14 -11.54 -1.54
CA GLU A 39 7.67 -11.24 -2.87
C GLU A 39 6.85 -10.17 -3.59
N ALA A 40 5.53 -10.17 -3.42
CA ALA A 40 4.65 -9.18 -4.03
C ALA A 40 5.04 -7.75 -3.61
N PHE A 41 5.33 -7.55 -2.32
CA PHE A 41 5.73 -6.23 -1.83
C PHE A 41 7.07 -5.76 -2.40
N ARG A 42 7.88 -6.63 -2.93
CA ARG A 42 9.19 -6.30 -3.47
C ARG A 42 9.24 -6.29 -4.99
N LYS A 43 8.43 -7.12 -5.65
CA LYS A 43 8.58 -7.41 -7.09
C LYS A 43 7.37 -7.03 -7.94
N SER A 44 6.38 -6.34 -7.38
CA SER A 44 5.21 -5.92 -8.16
C SER A 44 5.60 -4.98 -9.31
N GLU A 45 4.86 -5.09 -10.40
CA GLU A 45 5.05 -4.20 -11.54
C GLU A 45 4.45 -2.82 -11.24
N VAL A 46 4.94 -1.81 -11.93
CA VAL A 46 4.43 -0.44 -11.81
C VAL A 46 3.09 -0.33 -12.54
N ILE A 47 2.09 0.30 -11.90
CA ILE A 47 0.83 0.65 -12.54
C ILE A 47 0.90 2.05 -13.13
N ASP A 48 1.18 3.05 -12.30
CA ASP A 48 1.06 4.46 -12.68
C ASP A 48 2.41 5.18 -12.56
N LYS A 49 3.11 5.25 -13.68
CA LYS A 49 4.40 5.96 -13.76
C LYS A 49 4.24 7.46 -13.55
N GLY A 50 3.12 8.03 -14.00
CA GLY A 50 2.85 9.45 -13.84
C GLY A 50 2.73 9.87 -12.39
N LEU A 51 2.06 9.07 -11.57
CA LEU A 51 1.96 9.34 -10.13
C LEU A 51 3.30 9.17 -9.43
N ILE A 52 4.13 8.20 -9.84
CA ILE A 52 5.48 8.06 -9.30
C ILE A 52 6.30 9.32 -9.57
N GLU A 53 6.28 9.82 -10.81
CA GLU A 53 6.99 11.04 -11.17
C GLU A 53 6.43 12.26 -10.42
N PHE A 54 5.11 12.31 -10.22
CA PHE A 54 4.48 13.38 -9.44
C PHE A 54 5.04 13.41 -8.01
N ILE A 55 5.15 12.25 -7.36
CA ILE A 55 5.69 12.15 -5.99
C ILE A 55 7.15 12.63 -5.98
N LYS A 56 7.95 12.16 -6.91
CA LYS A 56 9.37 12.51 -6.98
C LYS A 56 9.60 14.02 -7.19
N ASN A 57 8.70 14.69 -7.89
CA ASN A 57 8.82 16.10 -8.23
C ASN A 57 8.07 17.05 -7.28
N ASN A 58 7.41 16.53 -6.25
CA ASN A 58 6.61 17.34 -5.32
C ASN A 58 6.88 16.94 -3.88
N LYS A 59 7.50 17.84 -3.13
CA LYS A 59 7.83 17.58 -1.71
C LYS A 59 6.62 17.41 -0.80
N ASP A 60 5.47 17.90 -1.22
CA ASP A 60 4.21 17.75 -0.47
C ASP A 60 3.40 16.53 -0.89
N ALA A 61 3.98 15.67 -1.72
CA ALA A 61 3.38 14.39 -2.11
C ALA A 61 4.04 13.26 -1.33
N TYR A 62 3.22 12.34 -0.84
CA TYR A 62 3.64 11.21 -0.01
C TYR A 62 3.00 9.92 -0.49
N VAL A 63 3.71 8.83 -0.36
CA VAL A 63 3.09 7.49 -0.40
C VAL A 63 2.50 7.25 1.00
N LEU A 64 1.25 6.82 1.07
CA LEU A 64 0.60 6.44 2.32
C LEU A 64 0.03 5.04 2.13
N THR A 65 0.71 4.05 2.68
CA THR A 65 0.41 2.64 2.45
C THR A 65 0.35 1.87 3.75
N ALA A 66 -0.41 0.77 3.75
CA ALA A 66 -0.54 -0.12 4.90
C ALA A 66 0.16 -1.46 4.61
N VAL A 67 0.77 -2.03 5.65
CA VAL A 67 1.18 -3.44 5.67
C VAL A 67 0.24 -4.19 6.60
N PRO A 68 0.14 -5.54 6.47
CA PRO A 68 -0.67 -6.32 7.39
C PRO A 68 -0.27 -6.12 8.84
N SER A 69 -1.26 -5.95 9.72
CA SER A 69 -1.02 -5.91 11.16
C SER A 69 -0.65 -7.30 11.69
N ILE A 70 -0.05 -7.34 12.87
CA ILE A 70 0.30 -8.61 13.52
C ILE A 70 -0.94 -9.47 13.71
N GLU A 71 -2.07 -8.87 14.12
CA GLU A 71 -3.34 -9.57 14.30
C GLU A 71 -3.85 -10.21 13.02
N HIS A 72 -3.59 -9.59 11.86
CA HIS A 72 -3.96 -10.15 10.56
C HIS A 72 -2.98 -11.23 10.09
N ILE A 73 -1.71 -11.11 10.44
CA ILE A 73 -0.69 -12.08 10.04
C ILE A 73 -0.82 -13.39 10.80
N ASP A 74 -1.05 -13.32 12.13
CA ASP A 74 -1.04 -14.47 13.03
C ASP A 74 -1.85 -15.67 12.53
N PRO A 75 -3.13 -15.53 12.10
CA PRO A 75 -3.92 -16.67 11.67
C PRO A 75 -3.38 -17.38 10.42
N TYR A 76 -2.60 -16.68 9.59
CA TYR A 76 -2.11 -17.17 8.31
C TYR A 76 -0.61 -17.41 8.29
N ASN A 77 0.05 -17.24 9.45
CA ASN A 77 1.49 -17.42 9.54
C ASN A 77 1.84 -18.91 9.53
N ASP A 78 2.28 -19.38 8.38
CA ASP A 78 2.71 -20.77 8.14
C ASP A 78 4.24 -20.89 8.12
N THR A 79 4.95 -19.90 8.63
CA THR A 79 6.41 -19.81 8.64
C THR A 79 6.98 -20.05 10.03
N ASP A 80 8.31 -20.27 10.11
CA ASP A 80 9.04 -20.36 11.37
C ASP A 80 9.33 -18.98 12.00
N TYR A 81 9.02 -17.90 11.28
CA TYR A 81 9.22 -16.53 11.78
C TYR A 81 8.04 -16.08 12.63
N SER A 82 8.31 -15.21 13.61
CA SER A 82 7.22 -14.55 14.33
C SER A 82 6.46 -13.60 13.40
N SER A 83 5.21 -13.32 13.72
CA SER A 83 4.42 -12.36 12.93
C SER A 83 5.03 -10.97 12.97
N GLU A 84 5.67 -10.59 14.07
CA GLU A 84 6.40 -9.32 14.18
C GLU A 84 7.58 -9.28 13.21
N ALA A 85 8.36 -10.36 13.14
CA ALA A 85 9.46 -10.46 12.18
C ALA A 85 8.96 -10.38 10.73
N LEU A 86 7.85 -11.05 10.42
CA LEU A 86 7.24 -10.98 9.09
C LEU A 86 6.76 -9.57 8.75
N GLN A 87 6.15 -8.87 9.69
CA GLN A 87 5.74 -7.49 9.47
C GLN A 87 6.94 -6.60 9.14
N ASN A 88 8.04 -6.78 9.84
CA ASN A 88 9.28 -6.03 9.56
C ASN A 88 9.81 -6.34 8.16
N ILE A 89 9.72 -7.59 7.71
CA ILE A 89 10.12 -7.98 6.35
C ILE A 89 9.18 -7.34 5.31
N PHE A 90 7.88 -7.31 5.56
CA PHE A 90 6.93 -6.62 4.67
C PHE A 90 7.29 -5.15 4.50
N ILE A 91 7.59 -4.47 5.61
CA ILE A 91 7.98 -3.06 5.58
C ILE A 91 9.27 -2.88 4.79
N HIS A 92 10.27 -3.71 5.04
CA HIS A 92 11.55 -3.67 4.32
C HIS A 92 11.35 -3.87 2.82
N ASN A 93 10.56 -4.85 2.43
CA ASN A 93 10.32 -5.16 1.01
C ASN A 93 9.58 -4.03 0.30
N LYS A 94 8.59 -3.42 0.95
CA LYS A 94 7.91 -2.25 0.40
C LYS A 94 8.87 -1.09 0.20
N LYS A 95 9.70 -0.79 1.20
CA LYS A 95 10.70 0.27 1.10
C LYS A 95 11.67 0.01 -0.06
N SER A 96 12.12 -1.23 -0.22
CA SER A 96 13.00 -1.62 -1.33
C SER A 96 12.33 -1.38 -2.69
N TRP A 97 11.04 -1.66 -2.78
CA TRP A 97 10.29 -1.40 -4.01
C TRP A 97 10.24 0.10 -4.33
N PHE A 98 9.92 0.94 -3.33
CA PHE A 98 9.88 2.39 -3.53
C PHE A 98 11.24 2.93 -3.96
N GLU A 99 12.33 2.46 -3.35
CA GLU A 99 13.68 2.84 -3.76
C GLU A 99 13.97 2.42 -5.20
N SER A 100 13.52 1.24 -5.60
CA SER A 100 13.74 0.72 -6.96
C SER A 100 13.08 1.57 -8.04
N VAL A 101 12.01 2.28 -7.73
CA VAL A 101 11.32 3.19 -8.66
C VAL A 101 11.69 4.64 -8.45
N GLY A 102 12.64 4.92 -7.55
CA GLY A 102 13.20 6.24 -7.34
C GLY A 102 12.43 7.14 -6.39
N ILE A 103 11.50 6.61 -5.60
CA ILE A 103 10.78 7.40 -4.58
C ILE A 103 11.65 7.51 -3.33
N PRO A 104 11.98 8.74 -2.88
CA PRO A 104 12.73 8.92 -1.63
C PRO A 104 11.95 8.39 -0.43
N LEU A 105 12.62 7.67 0.48
CA LEU A 105 11.95 7.09 1.65
C LEU A 105 11.38 8.15 2.60
N GLU A 106 11.88 9.37 2.58
CA GLU A 106 11.32 10.48 3.35
C GLU A 106 9.91 10.87 2.89
N GLN A 107 9.50 10.44 1.69
CA GLN A 107 8.15 10.65 1.15
C GLN A 107 7.28 9.40 1.30
N VAL A 108 7.69 8.42 2.09
CA VAL A 108 6.96 7.16 2.29
C VAL A 108 6.49 7.05 3.73
N ILE A 109 5.18 6.85 3.90
CA ILE A 109 4.54 6.63 5.19
C ILE A 109 3.90 5.25 5.16
N ILE A 110 4.35 4.37 6.05
CA ILE A 110 3.82 3.01 6.17
C ILE A 110 3.10 2.89 7.49
N VAL A 111 1.83 2.53 7.44
CA VAL A 111 1.02 2.24 8.64
C VAL A 111 0.77 0.74 8.75
N THR A 112 0.49 0.27 9.95
CA THR A 112 0.25 -1.16 10.21
C THR A 112 -1.24 -1.50 10.33
N HIS A 113 -2.10 -0.50 10.29
CA HIS A 113 -3.54 -0.65 10.25
C HIS A 113 -4.08 0.34 9.21
N ARG A 114 -4.93 -0.17 8.31
CA ARG A 114 -5.54 0.65 7.26
C ARG A 114 -6.24 1.89 7.83
N GLU A 115 -6.89 1.73 8.97
CA GLU A 115 -7.63 2.78 9.66
C GLU A 115 -6.74 3.95 10.09
N ASP A 116 -5.45 3.71 10.27
CA ASP A 116 -4.52 4.74 10.69
C ASP A 116 -4.24 5.77 9.60
N LYS A 117 -4.60 5.49 8.34
CA LYS A 117 -4.47 6.47 7.26
C LYS A 117 -5.23 7.77 7.57
N VAL A 118 -6.39 7.68 8.22
CA VAL A 118 -7.21 8.87 8.53
C VAL A 118 -6.54 9.89 9.43
N LYS A 119 -5.48 9.51 10.13
CA LYS A 119 -4.69 10.45 10.96
C LYS A 119 -4.07 11.57 10.14
N TYR A 120 -3.90 11.36 8.85
CA TYR A 120 -3.33 12.36 7.94
C TYR A 120 -4.38 13.21 7.24
N SER A 121 -5.67 12.87 7.42
CA SER A 121 -6.76 13.60 6.79
C SER A 121 -7.01 14.94 7.46
N ASN A 122 -7.17 15.98 6.67
CA ASN A 122 -7.56 17.33 7.10
C ASN A 122 -7.97 18.13 5.85
N PRO A 123 -8.53 19.34 6.00
CA PRO A 123 -9.01 20.11 4.84
C PRO A 123 -7.94 20.44 3.78
N GLY A 124 -6.67 20.40 4.14
CA GLY A 124 -5.56 20.63 3.20
C GLY A 124 -4.94 19.35 2.64
N ALA A 125 -5.57 18.20 2.81
CA ALA A 125 -5.00 16.92 2.44
C ALA A 125 -5.88 16.20 1.42
N LEU A 126 -5.24 15.72 0.33
CA LEU A 126 -5.87 14.92 -0.72
C LEU A 126 -5.36 13.49 -0.63
N LEU A 127 -6.26 12.51 -0.65
CA LEU A 127 -5.93 11.09 -0.76
C LEU A 127 -6.27 10.57 -2.16
N ILE A 128 -5.37 9.78 -2.73
CA ILE A 128 -5.62 8.98 -3.94
C ILE A 128 -5.46 7.51 -3.54
N ASP A 129 -6.55 6.76 -3.56
CA ASP A 129 -6.60 5.37 -3.06
C ASP A 129 -7.58 4.56 -3.91
N ASP A 130 -7.28 3.30 -4.16
CA ASP A 130 -8.14 2.41 -4.94
C ASP A 130 -9.23 1.75 -4.10
N TYR A 131 -9.19 1.89 -2.79
CA TYR A 131 -10.18 1.32 -1.88
C TYR A 131 -11.18 2.39 -1.44
N GLU A 132 -12.42 2.28 -1.93
CA GLU A 132 -13.46 3.28 -1.68
C GLU A 132 -13.70 3.53 -0.19
N LYS A 133 -13.62 2.50 0.63
CA LYS A 133 -13.81 2.67 2.08
C LYS A 133 -12.75 3.58 2.69
N ASN A 134 -11.51 3.50 2.23
CA ASN A 134 -10.46 4.44 2.68
C ASN A 134 -10.81 5.87 2.28
N CYS A 135 -11.33 6.06 1.08
CA CYS A 135 -11.73 7.37 0.59
C CYS A 135 -12.89 7.94 1.41
N GLU A 136 -13.89 7.12 1.72
CA GLU A 136 -15.02 7.54 2.55
C GLU A 136 -14.60 7.95 3.96
N GLU A 137 -13.77 7.14 4.60
CA GLU A 137 -13.24 7.43 5.94
C GLU A 137 -12.41 8.73 5.94
N TRP A 138 -11.60 8.90 4.91
CA TRP A 138 -10.79 10.11 4.75
C TRP A 138 -11.65 11.37 4.65
N ARG A 139 -12.72 11.32 3.85
CA ARG A 139 -13.67 12.44 3.71
C ARG A 139 -14.38 12.75 5.02
N LYS A 140 -14.74 11.74 5.79
CA LYS A 140 -15.37 11.92 7.11
C LYS A 140 -14.46 12.66 8.08
N HIS A 141 -13.16 12.61 7.88
CA HIS A 141 -12.17 13.31 8.71
C HIS A 141 -11.72 14.64 8.12
N GLY A 142 -12.43 15.15 7.13
CA GLY A 142 -12.28 16.50 6.60
C GLY A 142 -11.46 16.65 5.35
N GLY A 143 -10.75 15.62 4.92
CA GLY A 143 -9.94 15.66 3.70
C GLY A 143 -10.74 15.45 2.42
N THR A 144 -10.06 15.65 1.29
CA THR A 144 -10.58 15.35 -0.04
C THR A 144 -9.99 14.01 -0.51
N ALA A 145 -10.78 13.19 -1.20
CA ALA A 145 -10.28 11.91 -1.70
C ALA A 145 -10.74 11.67 -3.13
N VAL A 146 -9.85 11.03 -3.90
CA VAL A 146 -10.13 10.54 -5.25
C VAL A 146 -10.04 9.02 -5.22
N HIS A 147 -11.13 8.36 -5.60
CA HIS A 147 -11.14 6.91 -5.75
C HIS A 147 -10.44 6.57 -7.06
N TYR A 148 -9.25 5.98 -6.96
CA TYR A 148 -8.45 5.60 -8.10
C TYR A 148 -9.01 4.36 -8.76
N THR A 149 -9.27 4.43 -10.06
CA THR A 149 -9.69 3.27 -10.85
C THR A 149 -8.71 3.06 -11.98
N ARG A 150 -8.25 1.81 -12.12
CA ARG A 150 -7.30 1.44 -13.16
C ARG A 150 -8.04 1.18 -14.47
N GLU A 151 -7.60 1.81 -15.55
CA GLU A 151 -8.07 1.47 -16.89
C GLU A 151 -7.54 0.09 -17.30
N LYS A 152 -8.42 -0.70 -17.85
CA LYS A 152 -8.08 -2.03 -18.35
C LYS A 152 -7.92 -2.03 -19.87
#